data_b14ea70209700060990d85fe237db379
#
_entry.id   b14ea70209700060990d85fe237db379
#
_cell.length_a   1.000
_cell.length_b   1.000
_cell.length_c   1.000
_cell.angle_alpha   90.00
_cell.angle_beta   90.00
_cell.angle_gamma   90.00
#
_symmetry.space_group_name_H-M   'P 1'
#
loop_
_entity.id
_entity.type
_entity.pdbx_description
1 polymer ?
#
loop_
_entity_poly.entity_id
_entity_poly.type
_entity_poly.pdbx_seq_one_letter_code
_entity_poly.pdbx_strand_id
1 'polypeptide(L)'
;MKLHILSDTHGQPVIPHPAADLIVHAGDFGNGRRGAEAFQAACERAGKPCVFVLGNHDFYGENIDDLPRELIAAGAPLLTENRSLEFSGYTFVGGTLWSNFRQHCATKKQFRENIALARNSIADFFYIAARTPPRERHIEPEDYIARFNAQLSFIEQFRHRARTIVLTHFPPHTACIAPPYADSPLNPYFINQIDLEGFDYWIAGHTHHAVDIVQDSCRIIINPLGYPNEYGANGYRNGFLLELPD
;
A
#
# COMPACT_ATOMS: atom_id res chain seq x y z
N MET A 1 -15.48 -11.02 12.21
CA MET A 1 -15.28 -9.59 11.84
C MET A 1 -15.26 -9.42 10.32
N LYS A 2 -15.91 -8.37 9.76
CA LYS A 2 -16.01 -8.12 8.31
C LYS A 2 -15.25 -6.86 7.91
N LEU A 3 -14.25 -7.00 7.02
CA LEU A 3 -13.46 -5.89 6.49
C LEU A 3 -13.95 -5.52 5.08
N HIS A 4 -14.30 -4.26 4.86
CA HIS A 4 -14.48 -3.73 3.50
C HIS A 4 -13.13 -3.29 2.95
N ILE A 5 -12.61 -4.00 1.95
CA ILE A 5 -11.26 -3.78 1.41
C ILE A 5 -11.34 -2.96 0.12
N LEU A 6 -10.54 -1.90 0.07
CA LEU A 6 -10.40 -0.96 -1.04
C LEU A 6 -8.93 -0.58 -1.24
N SER A 7 -8.56 -0.22 -2.46
CA SER A 7 -7.33 0.48 -2.80
C SER A 7 -7.48 1.30 -4.08
N ASP A 8 -6.51 2.15 -4.37
CA ASP A 8 -6.34 2.81 -5.67
C ASP A 8 -7.60 3.54 -6.14
N THR A 9 -8.18 4.37 -5.26
CA THR A 9 -9.42 5.09 -5.57
C THR A 9 -9.22 6.36 -6.40
N HIS A 10 -8.00 6.92 -6.44
CA HIS A 10 -7.58 8.02 -7.31
C HIS A 10 -8.59 9.18 -7.40
N GLY A 11 -9.03 9.67 -6.24
CA GLY A 11 -9.97 10.80 -6.14
C GLY A 11 -11.43 10.44 -6.31
N GLN A 12 -11.75 9.18 -6.54
CA GLN A 12 -13.12 8.72 -6.65
C GLN A 12 -13.76 8.55 -5.27
N PRO A 13 -15.05 8.84 -5.12
CA PRO A 13 -15.72 8.75 -3.83
C PRO A 13 -15.81 7.31 -3.34
N VAL A 14 -15.44 7.10 -2.09
CA VAL A 14 -15.61 5.82 -1.39
C VAL A 14 -16.97 5.79 -0.70
N ILE A 15 -17.71 4.69 -0.92
CA ILE A 15 -18.96 4.39 -0.21
C ILE A 15 -18.68 3.22 0.74
N PRO A 16 -18.55 3.47 2.06
CA PRO A 16 -18.35 2.42 3.06
C PRO A 16 -19.48 1.39 3.03
N HIS A 17 -19.13 0.10 3.00
CA HIS A 17 -20.14 -0.95 2.96
C HIS A 17 -20.89 -1.03 4.31
N PRO A 18 -22.24 -1.01 4.34
CA PRO A 18 -23.02 -0.93 5.57
C PRO A 18 -22.81 -2.13 6.52
N ALA A 19 -22.53 -3.31 5.98
CA ALA A 19 -22.29 -4.52 6.76
C ALA A 19 -20.82 -4.69 7.22
N ALA A 20 -19.92 -3.77 6.86
CA ALA A 20 -18.53 -3.83 7.32
C ALA A 20 -18.42 -3.40 8.79
N ASP A 21 -17.55 -4.08 9.53
CA ASP A 21 -17.15 -3.68 10.87
C ASP A 21 -16.01 -2.65 10.82
N LEU A 22 -15.14 -2.76 9.81
CA LEU A 22 -13.99 -1.86 9.57
C LEU A 22 -13.80 -1.65 8.07
N ILE A 23 -13.46 -0.41 7.69
CA ILE A 23 -13.08 -0.07 6.33
C ILE A 23 -11.55 -0.06 6.24
N VAL A 24 -10.99 -0.81 5.28
CA VAL A 24 -9.54 -0.94 5.07
C VAL A 24 -9.18 -0.40 3.70
N HIS A 25 -8.27 0.58 3.65
CA HIS A 25 -7.84 1.17 2.38
C HIS A 25 -6.32 1.07 2.21
N ALA A 26 -5.89 0.40 1.14
CA ALA A 26 -4.49 0.12 0.87
C ALA A 26 -3.77 1.20 0.02
N GLY A 27 -4.15 2.47 0.20
CA GLY A 27 -3.44 3.61 -0.40
C GLY A 27 -3.96 4.04 -1.77
N ASP A 28 -3.36 5.11 -2.30
CA ASP A 28 -3.73 5.80 -3.53
C ASP A 28 -5.15 6.34 -3.51
N PHE A 29 -5.42 7.21 -2.51
CA PHE A 29 -6.65 8.00 -2.47
C PHE A 29 -6.70 9.00 -3.61
N GLY A 30 -5.52 9.49 -4.03
CA GLY A 30 -5.34 10.63 -4.91
C GLY A 30 -5.54 11.97 -4.20
N ASN A 31 -5.01 13.04 -4.79
CA ASN A 31 -5.07 14.41 -4.24
C ASN A 31 -4.35 14.59 -2.89
N GLY A 32 -3.32 13.81 -2.60
CA GLY A 32 -2.47 13.96 -1.42
C GLY A 32 -3.27 13.91 -0.11
N ARG A 33 -2.93 14.81 0.80
CA ARG A 33 -3.60 14.95 2.11
C ARG A 33 -5.13 15.00 2.00
N ARG A 34 -5.66 15.75 1.02
CA ARG A 34 -7.11 15.93 0.85
C ARG A 34 -7.84 14.62 0.54
N GLY A 35 -7.19 13.72 -0.21
CA GLY A 35 -7.75 12.41 -0.52
C GLY A 35 -7.93 11.56 0.73
N ALA A 36 -6.89 11.46 1.56
CA ALA A 36 -6.94 10.72 2.82
C ALA A 36 -7.98 11.31 3.80
N GLU A 37 -8.02 12.64 3.94
CA GLU A 37 -9.02 13.33 4.77
C GLU A 37 -10.46 13.11 4.26
N ALA A 38 -10.66 13.15 2.93
CA ALA A 38 -11.98 12.90 2.33
C ALA A 38 -12.46 11.46 2.55
N PHE A 39 -11.55 10.48 2.45
CA PHE A 39 -11.83 9.09 2.78
C PHE A 39 -12.23 8.93 4.25
N GLN A 40 -11.44 9.47 5.18
CA GLN A 40 -11.74 9.41 6.61
C GLN A 40 -13.11 10.04 6.90
N ALA A 41 -13.39 11.23 6.37
CA ALA A 41 -14.68 11.90 6.52
C ALA A 41 -15.84 11.09 5.92
N ALA A 42 -15.64 10.34 4.84
CA ALA A 42 -16.66 9.44 4.30
C ALA A 42 -16.98 8.28 5.26
N CYS A 43 -15.95 7.70 5.88
CA CYS A 43 -16.12 6.66 6.91
C CYS A 43 -16.85 7.21 8.15
N GLU A 44 -16.46 8.39 8.64
CA GLU A 44 -17.10 9.05 9.78
C GLU A 44 -18.58 9.33 9.53
N ARG A 45 -18.93 9.88 8.35
CA ARG A 45 -20.34 10.10 7.96
C ARG A 45 -21.16 8.81 7.89
N ALA A 46 -20.51 7.69 7.52
CA ALA A 46 -21.15 6.38 7.51
C ALA A 46 -21.18 5.69 8.89
N GLY A 47 -20.60 6.31 9.92
CA GLY A 47 -20.46 5.72 11.25
C GLY A 47 -19.56 4.47 11.26
N LYS A 48 -18.56 4.41 10.37
CA LYS A 48 -17.69 3.26 10.22
C LYS A 48 -16.26 3.62 10.62
N PRO A 49 -15.61 2.83 11.49
CA PRO A 49 -14.17 2.95 11.71
C PRO A 49 -13.40 2.61 10.44
N CYS A 50 -12.20 3.16 10.31
CA CYS A 50 -11.32 2.85 9.20
C CYS A 50 -9.86 2.68 9.65
N VAL A 51 -9.06 2.02 8.82
CA VAL A 51 -7.61 1.94 8.90
C VAL A 51 -7.05 2.02 7.49
N PHE A 52 -5.92 2.70 7.31
CA PHE A 52 -5.36 2.86 5.99
C PHE A 52 -3.84 3.05 5.97
N VAL A 53 -3.27 2.92 4.78
CA VAL A 53 -1.91 3.33 4.43
C VAL A 53 -1.96 4.38 3.33
N LEU A 54 -0.86 5.09 3.10
CA LEU A 54 -0.71 5.95 1.92
C LEU A 54 -0.09 5.15 0.77
N GLY A 55 -0.54 5.42 -0.46
CA GLY A 55 0.12 4.98 -1.67
C GLY A 55 1.10 6.03 -2.19
N ASN A 56 1.82 5.71 -3.28
CA ASN A 56 2.80 6.63 -3.85
C ASN A 56 2.15 7.90 -4.43
N HIS A 57 0.97 7.79 -5.06
CA HIS A 57 0.25 8.94 -5.60
C HIS A 57 -0.24 9.91 -4.52
N ASP A 58 -0.43 9.46 -3.28
CA ASP A 58 -0.81 10.33 -2.17
C ASP A 58 0.31 11.30 -1.78
N PHE A 59 1.55 11.03 -2.19
CA PHE A 59 2.69 11.90 -1.96
C PHE A 59 2.99 12.87 -3.12
N TYR A 60 2.24 12.82 -4.23
CA TYR A 60 2.46 13.74 -5.36
C TYR A 60 2.15 15.19 -4.98
N GLY A 61 3.19 16.04 -5.04
CA GLY A 61 3.12 17.43 -4.59
C GLY A 61 3.23 17.59 -3.07
N GLU A 62 3.48 16.51 -2.34
CA GLU A 62 3.64 16.48 -0.90
C GLU A 62 5.08 16.10 -0.50
N ASN A 63 5.42 16.34 0.75
CA ASN A 63 6.68 15.89 1.32
C ASN A 63 6.49 14.53 2.01
N ILE A 64 7.31 13.55 1.62
CA ILE A 64 7.22 12.17 2.07
C ILE A 64 7.42 12.00 3.59
N ASP A 65 8.12 12.93 4.23
CA ASP A 65 8.39 12.92 5.66
C ASP A 65 7.29 13.64 6.46
N ASP A 66 6.67 14.67 5.87
CA ASP A 66 5.73 15.54 6.56
C ASP A 66 4.29 15.02 6.50
N LEU A 67 3.83 14.58 5.34
CA LEU A 67 2.44 14.15 5.15
C LEU A 67 1.97 13.08 6.17
N PRO A 68 2.71 11.98 6.42
CA PRO A 68 2.27 11.00 7.42
C PRO A 68 2.20 11.57 8.83
N ARG A 69 3.17 12.42 9.21
CA ARG A 69 3.20 13.05 10.53
C ARG A 69 2.03 13.99 10.75
N GLU A 70 1.69 14.79 9.74
CA GLU A 70 0.57 15.73 9.80
C GLU A 70 -0.78 15.02 9.88
N LEU A 71 -0.98 13.96 9.11
CA LEU A 71 -2.19 13.14 9.18
C LEU A 71 -2.34 12.47 10.55
N ILE A 72 -1.26 11.90 11.09
CA ILE A 72 -1.27 11.28 12.43
C ILE A 72 -1.55 12.33 13.50
N ALA A 73 -0.95 13.51 13.42
CA ALA A 73 -1.20 14.62 14.35
C ALA A 73 -2.67 15.10 14.28
N ALA A 74 -3.32 14.97 13.13
CA ALA A 74 -4.75 15.24 12.94
C ALA A 74 -5.66 14.08 13.40
N GLY A 75 -5.10 12.99 13.94
CA GLY A 75 -5.86 11.84 14.45
C GLY A 75 -6.17 10.74 13.42
N ALA A 76 -5.56 10.79 12.24
CA ALA A 76 -5.81 9.79 11.21
C ALA A 76 -5.40 8.37 11.66
N PRO A 77 -6.22 7.34 11.38
CA PRO A 77 -5.89 5.94 11.65
C PRO A 77 -4.95 5.36 10.56
N LEU A 78 -3.83 6.03 10.37
CA LEU A 78 -2.79 5.73 9.38
C LEU A 78 -1.75 4.79 9.98
N LEU A 79 -1.40 3.72 9.26
CA LEU A 79 -0.26 2.84 9.57
C LEU A 79 1.02 3.37 8.94
N THR A 80 2.12 3.23 9.68
CA THR A 80 3.48 3.62 9.25
C THR A 80 4.53 2.63 9.76
N GLU A 81 5.79 2.87 9.44
CA GLU A 81 6.94 2.02 9.83
C GLU A 81 7.16 1.86 11.35
N ASN A 82 6.40 2.56 12.17
CA ASN A 82 6.51 2.51 13.63
C ASN A 82 5.16 2.58 14.34
N ARG A 83 4.07 2.37 13.60
CA ARG A 83 2.71 2.46 14.14
C ARG A 83 1.84 1.30 13.66
N SER A 84 1.37 0.51 14.62
CA SER A 84 0.30 -0.47 14.46
C SER A 84 -1.00 0.06 15.07
N LEU A 85 -2.12 -0.52 14.66
CA LEU A 85 -3.44 -0.25 15.21
C LEU A 85 -4.14 -1.55 15.57
N GLU A 86 -4.91 -1.53 16.66
CA GLU A 86 -5.70 -2.68 17.08
C GLU A 86 -7.19 -2.41 16.87
N PHE A 87 -7.89 -3.41 16.33
CA PHE A 87 -9.34 -3.38 16.19
C PHE A 87 -9.94 -4.77 16.37
N SER A 88 -10.89 -4.90 17.30
CA SER A 88 -11.62 -6.16 17.58
C SER A 88 -10.70 -7.39 17.78
N GLY A 89 -9.57 -7.21 18.46
CA GLY A 89 -8.60 -8.27 18.75
C GLY A 89 -7.67 -8.63 17.59
N TYR A 90 -7.72 -7.90 16.48
CA TYR A 90 -6.76 -7.97 15.38
C TYR A 90 -5.77 -6.81 15.44
N THR A 91 -4.51 -7.10 15.11
CA THR A 91 -3.46 -6.08 14.98
C THR A 91 -3.22 -5.80 13.50
N PHE A 92 -3.31 -4.54 13.11
CA PHE A 92 -2.98 -4.05 11.76
C PHE A 92 -1.60 -3.41 11.77
N VAL A 93 -0.72 -3.86 10.87
CA VAL A 93 0.65 -3.35 10.70
C VAL A 93 0.91 -3.09 9.23
N GLY A 94 1.77 -2.12 8.92
CA GLY A 94 2.12 -1.86 7.54
C GLY A 94 2.53 -0.42 7.27
N GLY A 95 2.30 0.01 6.03
CA GLY A 95 2.66 1.32 5.51
C GLY A 95 2.68 1.30 3.99
N THR A 96 3.24 2.32 3.36
CA THR A 96 3.39 2.33 1.89
C THR A 96 4.19 1.14 1.39
N LEU A 97 5.14 0.66 2.17
CA LEU A 97 6.15 -0.39 1.93
C LEU A 97 7.22 0.04 0.92
N TRP A 98 6.83 0.70 -0.18
CA TRP A 98 7.73 1.08 -1.26
C TRP A 98 8.35 -0.15 -1.96
N SER A 99 9.51 0.01 -2.62
CA SER A 99 10.19 -1.07 -3.31
C SER A 99 11.69 -1.13 -2.97
N ASN A 100 12.26 -2.33 -3.04
CA ASN A 100 13.70 -2.55 -2.89
C ASN A 100 14.42 -2.79 -4.23
N PHE A 101 13.69 -2.76 -5.36
CA PHE A 101 14.20 -2.98 -6.73
C PHE A 101 14.93 -4.31 -6.95
N ARG A 102 14.72 -5.31 -6.08
CA ARG A 102 15.49 -6.58 -6.10
C ARG A 102 14.77 -7.73 -6.77
N GLN A 103 13.53 -7.55 -7.18
CA GLN A 103 12.82 -8.57 -7.93
C GLN A 103 13.60 -8.93 -9.20
N HIS A 104 13.77 -10.23 -9.48
CA HIS A 104 14.57 -10.76 -10.61
C HIS A 104 16.00 -10.20 -10.71
N CYS A 105 16.62 -9.90 -9.56
CA CYS A 105 17.92 -9.28 -9.49
C CYS A 105 18.99 -10.27 -8.97
N ALA A 106 19.64 -11.00 -9.86
CA ALA A 106 20.70 -11.94 -9.51
C ALA A 106 22.08 -11.27 -9.36
N THR A 107 22.29 -10.09 -9.94
CA THR A 107 23.60 -9.44 -9.98
C THR A 107 23.54 -7.97 -9.57
N LYS A 108 24.69 -7.43 -9.11
CA LYS A 108 24.82 -5.98 -8.84
C LYS A 108 24.57 -5.13 -10.09
N LYS A 109 24.86 -5.66 -11.27
CA LYS A 109 24.62 -4.97 -12.54
C LYS A 109 23.13 -4.80 -12.78
N GLN A 110 22.36 -5.90 -12.70
CA GLN A 110 20.90 -5.87 -12.83
C GLN A 110 20.24 -4.93 -11.81
N PHE A 111 20.70 -4.96 -10.56
CA PHE A 111 20.21 -4.03 -9.54
C PHE A 111 20.38 -2.55 -9.93
N ARG A 112 21.56 -2.18 -10.47
CA ARG A 112 21.79 -0.80 -10.94
C ARG A 112 20.93 -0.45 -12.16
N GLU A 113 20.72 -1.41 -13.06
CA GLU A 113 19.86 -1.24 -14.24
C GLU A 113 18.40 -1.04 -13.82
N ASN A 114 17.89 -1.81 -12.86
CA ASN A 114 16.54 -1.64 -12.31
C ASN A 114 16.36 -0.25 -11.70
N ILE A 115 17.30 0.20 -10.87
CA ILE A 115 17.29 1.54 -10.27
C ILE A 115 17.32 2.63 -11.34
N ALA A 116 18.21 2.53 -12.32
CA ALA A 116 18.33 3.52 -13.38
C ALA A 116 17.08 3.59 -14.25
N LEU A 117 16.49 2.45 -14.58
CA LEU A 117 15.24 2.38 -15.33
C LEU A 117 14.09 3.03 -14.55
N ALA A 118 13.93 2.66 -13.28
CA ALA A 118 12.87 3.23 -12.44
C ALA A 118 13.02 4.75 -12.30
N ARG A 119 14.23 5.24 -11.96
CA ARG A 119 14.50 6.68 -11.81
C ARG A 119 14.12 7.48 -13.06
N ASN A 120 14.31 6.94 -14.25
CA ASN A 120 14.07 7.65 -15.51
C ASN A 120 12.62 7.48 -16.03
N SER A 121 11.87 6.51 -15.53
CA SER A 121 10.57 6.14 -16.09
C SER A 121 9.39 6.38 -15.14
N ILE A 122 9.64 6.43 -13.82
CA ILE A 122 8.59 6.48 -12.82
C ILE A 122 8.37 7.92 -12.35
N ALA A 123 7.12 8.35 -12.38
CA ALA A 123 6.69 9.70 -12.06
C ALA A 123 7.01 10.11 -10.61
N ASP A 124 7.06 9.18 -9.69
CA ASP A 124 7.34 9.43 -8.27
C ASP A 124 8.63 10.22 -8.06
N PHE A 125 9.69 9.89 -8.82
CA PHE A 125 10.99 10.56 -8.72
C PHE A 125 10.99 12.01 -9.25
N PHE A 126 9.86 12.47 -9.81
CA PHE A 126 9.66 13.83 -10.28
C PHE A 126 8.62 14.60 -9.47
N TYR A 127 7.73 13.90 -8.76
CA TYR A 127 6.57 14.52 -8.10
C TYR A 127 6.57 14.41 -6.59
N ILE A 128 7.39 13.56 -5.99
CA ILE A 128 7.46 13.40 -4.53
C ILE A 128 8.67 14.16 -3.99
N ALA A 129 8.45 15.02 -2.99
CA ALA A 129 9.51 15.72 -2.30
C ALA A 129 10.01 14.95 -1.07
N ALA A 130 11.30 15.09 -0.76
CA ALA A 130 11.93 14.62 0.47
C ALA A 130 12.67 15.77 1.15
N ARG A 131 12.63 15.80 2.47
CA ARG A 131 13.32 16.81 3.25
C ARG A 131 14.79 16.45 3.39
N THR A 132 15.66 17.32 2.90
CA THR A 132 17.11 17.27 3.18
C THR A 132 17.52 18.68 3.59
N PRO A 133 17.58 18.99 4.90
CA PRO A 133 17.98 20.31 5.32
C PRO A 133 19.30 20.75 4.71
N PRO A 134 19.43 22.01 4.22
CA PRO A 134 18.46 23.09 4.29
C PRO A 134 17.46 23.17 3.11
N ARG A 135 17.39 22.17 2.23
CA ARG A 135 16.58 22.21 1.01
C ARG A 135 15.70 21.00 0.88
N GLU A 136 14.59 21.15 0.17
CA GLU A 136 13.84 20.03 -0.38
C GLU A 136 14.49 19.55 -1.68
N ARG A 137 14.38 18.26 -1.94
CA ARG A 137 14.75 17.62 -3.19
C ARG A 137 13.67 16.62 -3.60
N HIS A 138 13.67 16.17 -4.83
CA HIS A 138 12.89 14.99 -5.19
C HIS A 138 13.45 13.73 -4.51
N ILE A 139 12.58 12.76 -4.28
CA ILE A 139 13.01 11.45 -3.77
C ILE A 139 13.90 10.74 -4.79
N GLU A 140 14.70 9.83 -4.28
CA GLU A 140 15.60 8.98 -5.04
C GLU A 140 15.32 7.50 -4.75
N PRO A 141 15.72 6.55 -5.60
CA PRO A 141 15.55 5.12 -5.34
C PRO A 141 16.12 4.66 -3.99
N GLU A 142 17.15 5.32 -3.51
CA GLU A 142 17.76 5.07 -2.20
C GLU A 142 16.80 5.40 -1.05
N ASP A 143 15.95 6.41 -1.20
CA ASP A 143 14.89 6.73 -0.22
C ASP A 143 13.84 5.63 -0.16
N TYR A 144 13.46 5.07 -1.32
CA TYR A 144 12.57 3.92 -1.39
C TYR A 144 13.14 2.72 -0.63
N ILE A 145 14.40 2.37 -0.91
CA ILE A 145 15.07 1.23 -0.28
C ILE A 145 15.17 1.43 1.23
N ALA A 146 15.53 2.64 1.68
CA ALA A 146 15.62 2.93 3.11
C ALA A 146 14.26 2.76 3.80
N ARG A 147 13.18 3.27 3.20
CA ARG A 147 11.82 3.16 3.74
C ARG A 147 11.29 1.72 3.68
N PHE A 148 11.54 1.02 2.57
CA PHE A 148 11.22 -0.40 2.47
C PHE A 148 11.85 -1.20 3.62
N ASN A 149 13.16 -1.01 3.86
CA ASN A 149 13.85 -1.72 4.91
C ASN A 149 13.30 -1.38 6.31
N ALA A 150 12.99 -0.12 6.58
CA ALA A 150 12.42 0.30 7.87
C ALA A 150 11.03 -0.30 8.09
N GLN A 151 10.16 -0.22 7.09
CA GLN A 151 8.80 -0.75 7.17
C GLN A 151 8.77 -2.27 7.25
N LEU A 152 9.56 -2.96 6.42
CA LEU A 152 9.66 -4.41 6.50
C LEU A 152 10.21 -4.86 7.87
N SER A 153 11.25 -4.20 8.38
CA SER A 153 11.79 -4.51 9.71
C SER A 153 10.76 -4.35 10.83
N PHE A 154 9.83 -3.39 10.69
CA PHE A 154 8.73 -3.23 11.64
C PHE A 154 7.67 -4.33 11.47
N ILE A 155 7.26 -4.64 10.24
CA ILE A 155 6.29 -5.72 9.93
C ILE A 155 6.80 -7.07 10.45
N GLU A 156 8.08 -7.37 10.29
CA GLU A 156 8.72 -8.61 10.72
C GLU A 156 8.61 -8.88 12.25
N GLN A 157 8.45 -7.84 13.07
CA GLN A 157 8.24 -8.02 14.52
C GLN A 157 6.89 -8.67 14.86
N PHE A 158 5.99 -8.75 13.88
CA PHE A 158 4.65 -9.33 14.01
C PHE A 158 4.54 -10.70 13.30
N ARG A 159 5.61 -11.19 12.69
CA ARG A 159 5.65 -12.52 12.07
C ARG A 159 5.28 -13.60 13.11
N HIS A 160 4.49 -14.56 12.72
CA HIS A 160 3.92 -15.62 13.58
C HIS A 160 3.01 -15.13 14.73
N ARG A 161 2.68 -13.84 14.78
CA ARG A 161 1.73 -13.32 15.76
C ARG A 161 0.31 -13.52 15.22
N ALA A 162 -0.47 -14.34 15.94
CA ALA A 162 -1.86 -14.61 15.58
C ALA A 162 -2.68 -13.31 15.46
N ARG A 163 -3.70 -13.33 14.58
CA ARG A 163 -4.59 -12.20 14.33
C ARG A 163 -3.86 -10.92 13.89
N THR A 164 -2.77 -11.07 13.13
CA THR A 164 -2.08 -9.97 12.50
C THR A 164 -2.49 -9.86 11.04
N ILE A 165 -2.82 -8.65 10.61
CA ILE A 165 -3.11 -8.31 9.22
C ILE A 165 -2.06 -7.30 8.76
N VAL A 166 -1.33 -7.66 7.72
CA VAL A 166 -0.40 -6.74 7.08
C VAL A 166 -1.16 -5.94 6.03
N LEU A 167 -1.04 -4.62 6.08
CA LEU A 167 -1.65 -3.70 5.14
C LEU A 167 -0.56 -2.83 4.52
N THR A 168 -0.31 -2.99 3.23
CA THR A 168 0.66 -2.19 2.50
C THR A 168 0.06 -1.62 1.22
N HIS A 169 0.72 -0.62 0.61
CA HIS A 169 0.34 -0.20 -0.72
C HIS A 169 1.06 -1.04 -1.77
N PHE A 170 2.39 -1.07 -1.74
CA PHE A 170 3.17 -1.93 -2.64
C PHE A 170 2.96 -3.40 -2.29
N PRO A 171 2.71 -4.28 -3.29
CA PRO A 171 2.50 -5.71 -3.08
C PRO A 171 3.75 -6.44 -2.61
N PRO A 172 3.57 -7.50 -1.80
CA PRO A 172 4.69 -8.26 -1.22
C PRO A 172 5.30 -9.30 -2.14
N HIS A 173 4.58 -9.75 -3.19
CA HIS A 173 4.94 -10.98 -3.90
C HIS A 173 4.67 -10.89 -5.40
N THR A 174 5.51 -11.57 -6.21
CA THR A 174 5.41 -11.61 -7.67
C THR A 174 4.10 -12.21 -8.21
N ALA A 175 3.40 -13.02 -7.42
CA ALA A 175 2.06 -13.50 -7.77
C ALA A 175 1.01 -12.39 -7.91
N CYS A 176 1.32 -11.15 -7.51
CA CYS A 176 0.47 -9.97 -7.69
C CYS A 176 0.71 -9.24 -9.02
N ILE A 177 1.63 -9.72 -9.86
CA ILE A 177 1.87 -9.14 -11.19
C ILE A 177 0.66 -9.41 -12.07
N ALA A 178 0.07 -8.35 -12.64
CA ALA A 178 -1.00 -8.52 -13.62
C ALA A 178 -0.48 -9.22 -14.90
N PRO A 179 -1.23 -10.17 -15.47
CA PRO A 179 -0.77 -10.97 -16.62
C PRO A 179 -0.21 -10.16 -17.79
N PRO A 180 -0.77 -8.99 -18.17
CA PRO A 180 -0.21 -8.18 -19.25
C PRO A 180 1.21 -7.63 -18.97
N TYR A 181 1.62 -7.61 -17.69
CA TYR A 181 2.91 -7.07 -17.25
C TYR A 181 3.88 -8.13 -16.75
N ALA A 182 3.61 -9.43 -17.03
CA ALA A 182 4.44 -10.55 -16.56
C ALA A 182 5.94 -10.35 -16.85
N ASP A 183 6.28 -9.83 -18.04
CA ASP A 183 7.66 -9.62 -18.49
C ASP A 183 8.09 -8.15 -18.46
N SER A 184 7.38 -7.29 -17.72
CA SER A 184 7.72 -5.87 -17.65
C SER A 184 9.07 -5.64 -16.95
N PRO A 185 10.00 -4.90 -17.56
CA PRO A 185 11.27 -4.57 -16.91
C PRO A 185 11.11 -3.61 -15.72
N LEU A 186 9.91 -3.05 -15.54
CA LEU A 186 9.58 -2.18 -14.40
C LEU A 186 9.04 -2.96 -13.20
N ASN A 187 8.78 -4.27 -13.30
CA ASN A 187 8.30 -5.08 -12.18
C ASN A 187 9.14 -4.92 -10.90
N PRO A 188 10.49 -4.76 -10.94
CA PRO A 188 11.28 -4.50 -9.74
C PRO A 188 10.91 -3.22 -8.98
N TYR A 189 10.27 -2.25 -9.63
CA TYR A 189 9.68 -1.09 -8.97
C TYR A 189 8.30 -1.42 -8.39
N PHE A 190 7.43 -2.09 -9.17
CA PHE A 190 6.02 -2.29 -8.80
C PHE A 190 5.81 -3.37 -7.73
N ILE A 191 6.69 -4.36 -7.66
CA ILE A 191 6.46 -5.58 -6.88
C ILE A 191 7.70 -5.89 -6.04
N ASN A 192 7.44 -6.29 -4.79
CA ASN A 192 8.46 -6.88 -3.93
C ASN A 192 8.46 -8.41 -4.04
N GLN A 193 9.46 -9.03 -3.44
CA GLN A 193 9.54 -10.48 -3.23
C GLN A 193 9.92 -10.71 -1.77
N ILE A 194 8.90 -10.84 -0.93
CA ILE A 194 9.02 -11.02 0.52
C ILE A 194 8.66 -12.47 0.84
N ASP A 195 9.37 -13.06 1.79
CA ASP A 195 8.97 -14.31 2.40
C ASP A 195 7.70 -14.09 3.21
N LEU A 196 6.64 -14.82 2.87
CA LEU A 196 5.31 -14.65 3.47
C LEU A 196 5.01 -15.64 4.59
N GLU A 197 5.90 -16.59 4.86
CA GLU A 197 5.72 -17.57 5.93
C GLU A 197 5.47 -16.86 7.27
N GLY A 198 4.45 -17.30 8.00
CA GLY A 198 4.09 -16.76 9.31
C GLY A 198 3.21 -15.50 9.29
N PHE A 199 2.73 -15.07 8.11
CA PHE A 199 1.65 -14.09 7.98
C PHE A 199 0.37 -14.77 7.48
N ASP A 200 -0.77 -14.49 8.10
CA ASP A 200 -2.07 -15.07 7.68
C ASP A 200 -2.71 -14.25 6.54
N TYR A 201 -2.65 -12.93 6.63
CA TYR A 201 -3.28 -12.00 5.68
C TYR A 201 -2.36 -10.85 5.31
N TRP A 202 -2.31 -10.57 3.99
CA TRP A 202 -1.62 -9.42 3.44
C TRP A 202 -2.54 -8.68 2.46
N ILE A 203 -2.94 -7.46 2.80
CA ILE A 203 -3.77 -6.60 1.96
C ILE A 203 -2.88 -5.57 1.28
N ALA A 204 -3.02 -5.39 -0.03
CA ALA A 204 -2.20 -4.44 -0.79
C ALA A 204 -3.00 -3.70 -1.88
N GLY A 205 -2.33 -2.85 -2.65
CA GLY A 205 -2.85 -2.07 -3.78
C GLY A 205 -1.85 -2.00 -4.94
N HIS A 206 -1.71 -0.80 -5.53
CA HIS A 206 -0.66 -0.36 -6.46
C HIS A 206 -0.72 -0.93 -7.88
N THR A 207 -0.99 -2.21 -8.06
CA THR A 207 -0.92 -2.86 -9.38
C THR A 207 -2.18 -2.70 -10.21
N HIS A 208 -3.22 -2.07 -9.68
CA HIS A 208 -4.54 -1.94 -10.32
C HIS A 208 -5.09 -3.26 -10.87
N HIS A 209 -4.66 -4.38 -10.31
CA HIS A 209 -5.12 -5.73 -10.67
C HIS A 209 -5.64 -6.44 -9.41
N ALA A 210 -6.88 -6.88 -9.46
CA ALA A 210 -7.48 -7.57 -8.32
C ALA A 210 -6.83 -8.93 -8.10
N VAL A 211 -6.45 -9.19 -6.85
CA VAL A 211 -5.81 -10.43 -6.41
C VAL A 211 -6.54 -10.97 -5.18
N ASP A 212 -6.78 -12.26 -5.15
CA ASP A 212 -7.28 -12.97 -3.97
C ASP A 212 -6.74 -14.41 -4.03
N ILE A 213 -5.55 -14.60 -3.52
CA ILE A 213 -4.80 -15.86 -3.63
C ILE A 213 -4.19 -16.24 -2.29
N VAL A 214 -3.82 -17.50 -2.16
CA VAL A 214 -2.99 -17.99 -1.03
C VAL A 214 -1.60 -18.33 -1.56
N GLN A 215 -0.59 -17.70 -0.99
CA GLN A 215 0.82 -17.94 -1.27
C GLN A 215 1.56 -18.17 0.05
N ASP A 216 2.27 -19.30 0.18
CA ASP A 216 3.03 -19.67 1.39
C ASP A 216 2.18 -19.60 2.69
N SER A 217 0.91 -20.05 2.59
CA SER A 217 -0.12 -19.98 3.65
C SER A 217 -0.65 -18.57 3.94
N CYS A 218 -0.11 -17.50 3.35
CA CYS A 218 -0.59 -16.14 3.46
C CYS A 218 -1.66 -15.85 2.40
N ARG A 219 -2.84 -15.35 2.80
CA ARG A 219 -3.83 -14.87 1.84
C ARG A 219 -3.53 -13.42 1.45
N ILE A 220 -3.18 -13.22 0.17
CA ILE A 220 -2.91 -11.90 -0.40
C ILE A 220 -4.18 -11.39 -1.07
N ILE A 221 -4.57 -10.15 -0.75
CA ILE A 221 -5.79 -9.51 -1.25
C ILE A 221 -5.46 -8.13 -1.80
N ILE A 222 -5.84 -7.88 -3.05
CA ILE A 222 -5.82 -6.56 -3.69
C ILE A 222 -7.19 -6.33 -4.30
N ASN A 223 -7.86 -5.23 -3.96
CA ASN A 223 -9.17 -4.87 -4.51
C ASN A 223 -9.16 -3.41 -4.99
N PRO A 224 -8.48 -3.13 -6.12
CA PRO A 224 -8.23 -1.79 -6.61
C PRO A 224 -9.42 -1.27 -7.39
N LEU A 225 -9.91 -0.07 -7.07
CA LEU A 225 -10.90 0.59 -7.91
C LEU A 225 -10.29 0.96 -9.27
N GLY A 226 -9.07 1.48 -9.26
CA GLY A 226 -8.32 1.86 -10.44
C GLY A 226 -8.82 3.17 -11.08
N TYR A 227 -8.26 3.51 -12.25
CA TYR A 227 -8.72 4.65 -13.03
C TYR A 227 -10.05 4.34 -13.75
N PRO A 228 -10.84 5.35 -14.13
CA PRO A 228 -12.13 5.14 -14.81
C PRO A 228 -12.08 4.31 -16.08
N ASN A 229 -10.96 4.33 -16.81
CA ASN A 229 -10.75 3.52 -18.01
C ASN A 229 -10.43 2.04 -17.73
N GLU A 230 -10.20 1.67 -16.48
CA GLU A 230 -9.88 0.31 -16.03
C GLU A 230 -11.12 -0.42 -15.49
N TYR A 231 -12.26 0.27 -15.35
CA TYR A 231 -13.47 -0.31 -14.80
C TYR A 231 -13.93 -1.55 -15.57
N GLY A 232 -14.19 -2.64 -14.80
CA GLY A 232 -14.62 -3.92 -15.34
C GLY A 232 -13.51 -4.78 -15.95
N ALA A 233 -12.30 -4.23 -16.14
CA ALA A 233 -11.15 -4.97 -16.69
C ALA A 233 -10.14 -5.41 -15.62
N ASN A 234 -10.04 -4.68 -14.51
CA ASN A 234 -9.06 -4.90 -13.44
C ASN A 234 -9.49 -5.91 -12.37
N GLY A 235 -10.72 -6.44 -12.46
CA GLY A 235 -11.25 -7.44 -11.52
C GLY A 235 -11.77 -6.85 -10.19
N TYR A 236 -11.90 -5.52 -10.07
CA TYR A 236 -12.46 -4.88 -8.88
C TYR A 236 -13.82 -5.46 -8.49
N ARG A 237 -13.97 -5.77 -7.20
CA ARG A 237 -15.21 -6.27 -6.60
C ARG A 237 -15.84 -5.18 -5.75
N ASN A 238 -16.93 -4.59 -6.26
CA ASN A 238 -17.65 -3.56 -5.51
C ASN A 238 -18.21 -4.12 -4.20
N GLY A 239 -17.95 -3.42 -3.09
CA GLY A 239 -18.42 -3.82 -1.77
C GLY A 239 -17.78 -5.12 -1.24
N PHE A 240 -16.57 -5.45 -1.67
CA PHE A 240 -15.89 -6.68 -1.24
C PHE A 240 -15.69 -6.73 0.27
N LEU A 241 -16.23 -7.76 0.90
CA LEU A 241 -16.07 -8.04 2.33
C LEU A 241 -15.19 -9.26 2.55
N LEU A 242 -14.09 -9.09 3.27
CA LEU A 242 -13.31 -10.17 3.85
C LEU A 242 -13.89 -10.52 5.22
N GLU A 243 -14.37 -11.75 5.38
CA GLU A 243 -14.79 -12.28 6.68
C GLU A 243 -13.59 -12.92 7.39
N LEU A 244 -13.27 -12.41 8.57
CA LEU A 244 -12.24 -12.94 9.45
C LEU A 244 -12.88 -13.79 10.56
N PRO A 245 -12.21 -14.86 11.01
CA PRO A 245 -12.69 -15.66 12.13
C PRO A 245 -12.77 -14.81 13.42
N ASP A 246 -13.64 -15.24 14.34
CA ASP A 246 -13.81 -14.65 15.66
C ASP A 246 -12.67 -14.97 16.63
#